data_ebfb8c62436af2cafb63c61b446f43f8
#
_entry.id   ebfb8c62436af2cafb63c61b446f43f8
#
_cell.length_a   1.000
_cell.length_b   1.000
_cell.length_c   1.000
_cell.angle_alpha   90.00
_cell.angle_beta   90.00
_cell.angle_gamma   90.00
#
_symmetry.space_group_name_H-M   'P 1'
#
loop_
_entity.id
_entity.type
_entity.pdbx_description
1 polymer ?
#
loop_
_entity_poly.entity_id
_entity_poly.type
_entity_poly.pdbx_seq_one_letter_code
_entity_poly.pdbx_strand_id
1 'polypeptide(L)'
;PAYGSTTPEAVPLSTFVLVHGACHGAWCWRDLIPALAARGHAARAIDLPGHGEDATPPGEVTLDAYAEAILAAIDAPVVLVGHSMAGFPITAAAERAPEKIARLVYLCAYVPAGGVSLVEMRRAAPRQPLLPALQTSADGASFSVRPEMAPEVFYHDCPEEAVAYAVPRLCPQPVAPQATPLAVTERSRALPRDYVLCTDDRTIPPEYQATMT
;
A
#
# COMPACT_ATOMS: atom_id res chain seq x y z
N PRO A 1 21.82 1.21 -44.62
CA PRO A 1 21.99 1.06 -43.18
C PRO A 1 20.87 0.19 -42.62
N ALA A 2 21.26 -1.03 -42.15
CA ALA A 2 20.33 -1.99 -41.56
C ALA A 2 19.95 -1.51 -40.15
N TYR A 3 18.67 -1.29 -39.90
CA TYR A 3 18.15 -1.11 -38.54
C TYR A 3 18.29 -2.45 -37.84
N GLY A 4 19.20 -2.53 -36.88
CA GLY A 4 19.32 -3.68 -35.99
C GLY A 4 18.06 -3.82 -35.18
N SER A 5 17.33 -4.94 -35.38
CA SER A 5 16.25 -5.38 -34.53
C SER A 5 16.85 -5.78 -33.18
N THR A 6 16.81 -4.88 -32.21
CA THR A 6 17.02 -5.25 -30.80
C THR A 6 15.78 -6.00 -30.34
N THR A 7 15.90 -7.33 -30.24
CA THR A 7 14.94 -8.13 -29.47
C THR A 7 14.82 -7.52 -28.07
N PRO A 8 13.62 -7.22 -27.56
CA PRO A 8 13.49 -6.77 -26.19
C PRO A 8 14.07 -7.82 -25.26
N GLU A 9 15.00 -7.41 -24.41
CA GLU A 9 15.62 -8.26 -23.40
C GLU A 9 14.48 -8.85 -22.53
N ALA A 10 14.46 -10.16 -22.40
CA ALA A 10 13.41 -10.84 -21.64
C ALA A 10 13.44 -10.33 -20.19
N VAL A 11 12.38 -9.66 -19.75
CA VAL A 11 12.25 -9.22 -18.35
C VAL A 11 12.28 -10.45 -17.45
N PRO A 12 13.19 -10.51 -16.47
CA PRO A 12 13.30 -11.67 -15.59
C PRO A 12 11.98 -11.87 -14.83
N LEU A 13 11.57 -13.13 -14.68
CA LEU A 13 10.37 -13.50 -13.92
C LEU A 13 10.52 -13.05 -12.47
N SER A 14 9.51 -12.38 -11.95
CA SER A 14 9.48 -11.87 -10.58
C SER A 14 8.22 -12.36 -9.87
N THR A 15 8.33 -12.54 -8.55
CA THR A 15 7.18 -12.76 -7.67
C THR A 15 6.84 -11.48 -6.95
N PHE A 16 5.59 -11.06 -7.04
CA PHE A 16 5.07 -9.87 -6.38
C PHE A 16 4.24 -10.24 -5.16
N VAL A 17 4.42 -9.51 -4.06
CA VAL A 17 3.50 -9.49 -2.93
C VAL A 17 2.88 -8.10 -2.86
N LEU A 18 1.55 -8.05 -2.92
CA LEU A 18 0.77 -6.82 -3.06
C LEU A 18 0.05 -6.52 -1.75
N VAL A 19 0.34 -5.36 -1.16
CA VAL A 19 -0.20 -4.91 0.12
C VAL A 19 -1.11 -3.69 -0.10
N HIS A 20 -2.36 -3.82 0.32
CA HIS A 20 -3.43 -2.84 0.10
C HIS A 20 -3.28 -1.59 0.96
N GLY A 21 -3.96 -0.50 0.55
CA GLY A 21 -4.09 0.74 1.30
C GLY A 21 -5.12 0.68 2.44
N ALA A 22 -5.28 1.81 3.13
CA ALA A 22 -6.25 1.96 4.22
C ALA A 22 -7.68 1.63 3.77
N CYS A 23 -8.45 1.01 4.64
CA CYS A 23 -9.85 0.61 4.41
C CYS A 23 -10.09 -0.42 3.30
N HIS A 24 -9.05 -0.95 2.67
CA HIS A 24 -9.13 -1.94 1.60
C HIS A 24 -8.76 -3.33 2.08
N GLY A 25 -8.68 -4.29 1.16
CA GLY A 25 -8.20 -5.65 1.36
C GLY A 25 -7.54 -6.17 0.09
N ALA A 26 -7.11 -7.43 0.10
CA ALA A 26 -6.49 -8.11 -1.04
C ALA A 26 -7.33 -8.03 -2.33
N TRP A 27 -8.64 -7.93 -2.20
CA TRP A 27 -9.60 -7.82 -3.29
C TRP A 27 -9.33 -6.64 -4.25
N CYS A 28 -8.68 -5.57 -3.79
CA CYS A 28 -8.41 -4.40 -4.63
C CYS A 28 -7.39 -4.68 -5.74
N TRP A 29 -6.65 -5.78 -5.65
CA TRP A 29 -5.64 -6.20 -6.63
C TRP A 29 -6.17 -7.17 -7.70
N ARG A 30 -7.50 -7.44 -7.72
CA ARG A 30 -8.14 -8.45 -8.58
C ARG A 30 -7.77 -8.32 -10.06
N ASP A 31 -7.59 -7.09 -10.55
CA ASP A 31 -7.33 -6.83 -11.96
C ASP A 31 -5.81 -6.75 -12.25
N LEU A 32 -5.00 -6.39 -11.28
CA LEU A 32 -3.54 -6.33 -11.42
C LEU A 32 -2.89 -7.72 -11.44
N ILE A 33 -3.38 -8.65 -10.62
CA ILE A 33 -2.82 -10.01 -10.54
C ILE A 33 -2.85 -10.71 -11.92
N PRO A 34 -3.98 -10.79 -12.64
CA PRO A 34 -3.99 -11.39 -13.97
C PRO A 34 -3.16 -10.60 -15.01
N ALA A 35 -3.06 -9.29 -14.87
CA ALA A 35 -2.23 -8.47 -15.74
C ALA A 35 -0.73 -8.74 -15.56
N LEU A 36 -0.28 -9.00 -14.33
CA LEU A 36 1.09 -9.44 -14.03
C LEU A 36 1.33 -10.87 -14.56
N ALA A 37 0.38 -11.78 -14.35
CA ALA A 37 0.46 -13.14 -14.85
C ALA A 37 0.56 -13.19 -16.38
N ALA A 38 -0.18 -12.35 -17.10
CA ALA A 38 -0.10 -12.23 -18.55
C ALA A 38 1.27 -11.77 -19.05
N ARG A 39 2.09 -11.18 -18.17
CA ARG A 39 3.48 -10.78 -18.43
C ARG A 39 4.50 -11.79 -17.89
N GLY A 40 4.04 -12.95 -17.43
CA GLY A 40 4.88 -14.04 -16.93
C GLY A 40 5.28 -13.91 -15.46
N HIS A 41 4.80 -12.89 -14.73
CA HIS A 41 5.11 -12.73 -13.31
C HIS A 41 4.13 -13.50 -12.42
N ALA A 42 4.61 -13.99 -11.28
CA ALA A 42 3.74 -14.47 -10.20
C ALA A 42 3.34 -13.28 -9.30
N ALA A 43 2.08 -13.25 -8.86
CA ALA A 43 1.62 -12.22 -7.93
C ALA A 43 0.62 -12.80 -6.94
N ARG A 44 0.71 -12.36 -5.68
CA ARG A 44 -0.29 -12.62 -4.65
C ARG A 44 -0.59 -11.34 -3.88
N ALA A 45 -1.85 -11.15 -3.52
CA ALA A 45 -2.28 -10.13 -2.59
C ALA A 45 -2.55 -10.74 -1.22
N ILE A 46 -2.39 -9.95 -0.18
CA ILE A 46 -2.68 -10.36 1.19
C ILE A 46 -3.67 -9.41 1.83
N ASP A 47 -4.49 -9.94 2.74
CA ASP A 47 -5.20 -9.13 3.71
C ASP A 47 -4.29 -8.87 4.90
N LEU A 48 -4.18 -7.62 5.30
CA LEU A 48 -3.54 -7.25 6.56
C LEU A 48 -4.47 -7.56 7.73
N PRO A 49 -3.96 -7.84 8.95
CA PRO A 49 -4.79 -8.01 10.14
C PRO A 49 -5.86 -6.92 10.26
N GLY A 50 -7.11 -7.32 10.51
CA GLY A 50 -8.28 -6.44 10.59
C GLY A 50 -8.83 -5.95 9.25
N HIS A 51 -8.43 -6.55 8.10
CA HIS A 51 -8.91 -6.18 6.77
C HIS A 51 -9.31 -7.41 5.95
N GLY A 52 -10.20 -7.17 4.97
CA GLY A 52 -10.64 -8.23 4.04
C GLY A 52 -11.28 -9.40 4.78
N GLU A 53 -10.71 -10.58 4.65
CA GLU A 53 -11.16 -11.81 5.32
C GLU A 53 -10.58 -11.98 6.74
N ASP A 54 -9.62 -11.15 7.16
CA ASP A 54 -9.05 -11.21 8.51
C ASP A 54 -9.96 -10.47 9.51
N ALA A 55 -10.42 -11.21 10.53
CA ALA A 55 -11.38 -10.73 11.53
C ALA A 55 -10.73 -10.19 12.80
N THR A 56 -9.42 -9.91 12.81
CA THR A 56 -8.74 -9.34 13.99
C THR A 56 -9.38 -8.02 14.39
N PRO A 57 -9.80 -7.85 15.66
CA PRO A 57 -10.40 -6.61 16.13
C PRO A 57 -9.46 -5.42 15.92
N PRO A 58 -9.94 -4.26 15.43
CA PRO A 58 -9.08 -3.10 15.13
C PRO A 58 -8.21 -2.63 16.31
N GLY A 59 -8.69 -2.75 17.53
CA GLY A 59 -7.95 -2.38 18.75
C GLY A 59 -6.78 -3.30 19.10
N GLU A 60 -6.69 -4.48 18.47
CA GLU A 60 -5.61 -5.45 18.68
C GLU A 60 -4.53 -5.40 17.58
N VAL A 61 -4.78 -4.65 16.52
CA VAL A 61 -3.90 -4.57 15.35
C VAL A 61 -2.75 -3.59 15.60
N THR A 62 -1.52 -4.03 15.32
CA THR A 62 -0.29 -3.23 15.43
C THR A 62 0.46 -3.13 14.10
N LEU A 63 1.38 -2.16 13.97
CA LEU A 63 2.28 -2.09 12.81
C LEU A 63 3.18 -3.33 12.72
N ASP A 64 3.56 -3.88 13.86
CA ASP A 64 4.34 -5.11 13.95
C ASP A 64 3.58 -6.31 13.42
N ALA A 65 2.29 -6.44 13.75
CA ALA A 65 1.43 -7.50 13.21
C ALA A 65 1.28 -7.40 11.68
N TYR A 66 1.22 -6.19 11.15
CA TYR A 66 1.23 -5.98 9.68
C TYR A 66 2.54 -6.48 9.04
N ALA A 67 3.69 -6.11 9.62
CA ALA A 67 4.97 -6.57 9.13
C ALA A 67 5.12 -8.10 9.20
N GLU A 68 4.63 -8.73 10.27
CA GLU A 68 4.63 -10.18 10.44
C GLU A 68 3.76 -10.88 9.39
N ALA A 69 2.54 -10.39 9.15
CA ALA A 69 1.65 -10.93 8.12
C ALA A 69 2.28 -10.84 6.71
N ILE A 70 2.94 -9.72 6.40
CA ILE A 70 3.68 -9.56 5.15
C ILE A 70 4.81 -10.59 5.05
N LEU A 71 5.65 -10.72 6.08
CA LEU A 71 6.79 -11.64 6.07
C LEU A 71 6.38 -13.11 6.04
N ALA A 72 5.24 -13.46 6.65
CA ALA A 72 4.66 -14.81 6.59
C ALA A 72 4.20 -15.18 5.17
N ALA A 73 3.88 -14.18 4.36
CA ALA A 73 3.53 -14.38 2.96
C ALA A 73 4.74 -14.48 2.02
N ILE A 74 5.99 -14.42 2.50
CA ILE A 74 7.20 -14.39 1.67
C ILE A 74 8.08 -15.61 1.94
N ASP A 75 8.13 -16.52 0.96
CA ASP A 75 8.95 -17.75 1.02
C ASP A 75 10.33 -17.58 0.36
N ALA A 76 10.45 -16.70 -0.63
CA ALA A 76 11.67 -16.36 -1.36
C ALA A 76 11.67 -14.86 -1.67
N PRO A 77 12.81 -14.24 -2.01
CA PRO A 77 12.86 -12.80 -2.26
C PRO A 77 11.85 -12.32 -3.31
N VAL A 78 11.08 -11.28 -2.97
CA VAL A 78 9.97 -10.77 -3.77
C VAL A 78 10.12 -9.29 -4.11
N VAL A 79 9.38 -8.84 -5.12
CA VAL A 79 9.02 -7.44 -5.28
C VAL A 79 7.83 -7.15 -4.36
N LEU A 80 8.07 -6.36 -3.32
CA LEU A 80 7.06 -6.03 -2.31
C LEU A 80 6.43 -4.67 -2.64
N VAL A 81 5.14 -4.68 -2.97
CA VAL A 81 4.39 -3.49 -3.38
C VAL A 81 3.48 -3.04 -2.25
N GLY A 82 3.59 -1.78 -1.86
CA GLY A 82 2.70 -1.15 -0.87
C GLY A 82 1.95 0.03 -1.47
N HIS A 83 0.62 -0.02 -1.38
CA HIS A 83 -0.25 1.07 -1.81
C HIS A 83 -0.60 1.98 -0.64
N SER A 84 -0.48 3.30 -0.82
CA SER A 84 -0.97 4.30 0.13
C SER A 84 -0.37 4.11 1.54
N MET A 85 -1.17 3.81 2.57
CA MET A 85 -0.70 3.56 3.93
C MET A 85 0.28 2.38 4.01
N ALA A 86 0.18 1.43 3.07
CA ALA A 86 1.02 0.23 3.10
C ALA A 86 2.52 0.51 2.90
N GLY A 87 2.90 1.72 2.54
CA GLY A 87 4.31 2.11 2.56
C GLY A 87 4.97 1.94 3.92
N PHE A 88 4.24 2.13 5.03
CA PHE A 88 4.74 1.87 6.39
C PHE A 88 4.95 0.39 6.68
N PRO A 89 3.93 -0.49 6.55
CA PRO A 89 4.13 -1.92 6.83
C PRO A 89 5.13 -2.61 5.90
N ILE A 90 5.22 -2.24 4.61
CA ILE A 90 6.26 -2.83 3.74
C ILE A 90 7.67 -2.40 4.16
N THR A 91 7.83 -1.16 4.62
CA THR A 91 9.11 -0.69 5.16
C THR A 91 9.42 -1.36 6.49
N ALA A 92 8.43 -1.55 7.37
CA ALA A 92 8.60 -2.27 8.63
C ALA A 92 9.00 -3.74 8.41
N ALA A 93 8.42 -4.41 7.40
CA ALA A 93 8.85 -5.74 6.98
C ALA A 93 10.29 -5.75 6.46
N ALA A 94 10.68 -4.74 5.67
CA ALA A 94 12.04 -4.58 5.15
C ALA A 94 13.06 -4.31 6.26
N GLU A 95 12.71 -3.57 7.30
CA GLU A 95 13.57 -3.39 8.48
C GLU A 95 13.81 -4.70 9.24
N ARG A 96 12.87 -5.63 9.22
CA ARG A 96 12.96 -6.92 9.92
C ARG A 96 13.71 -7.99 9.14
N ALA A 97 13.41 -8.12 7.85
CA ALA A 97 13.96 -9.18 6.99
C ALA A 97 14.25 -8.66 5.57
N PRO A 98 15.26 -7.77 5.40
CA PRO A 98 15.58 -7.20 4.09
C PRO A 98 15.98 -8.28 3.06
N GLU A 99 16.54 -9.40 3.50
CA GLU A 99 16.92 -10.53 2.66
C GLU A 99 15.73 -11.20 1.96
N LYS A 100 14.52 -11.02 2.44
CA LYS A 100 13.29 -11.52 1.80
C LYS A 100 12.74 -10.58 0.72
N ILE A 101 13.35 -9.41 0.52
CA ILE A 101 12.82 -8.37 -0.35
C ILE A 101 13.84 -8.02 -1.43
N ALA A 102 13.53 -8.36 -2.67
CA ALA A 102 14.36 -8.03 -3.81
C ALA A 102 14.22 -6.55 -4.21
N ARG A 103 13.02 -5.97 -4.01
CA ARG A 103 12.71 -4.56 -4.34
C ARG A 103 11.47 -4.10 -3.58
N LEU A 104 11.47 -2.86 -3.15
CA LEU A 104 10.29 -2.16 -2.63
C LEU A 104 9.64 -1.32 -3.74
N VAL A 105 8.31 -1.37 -3.86
CA VAL A 105 7.55 -0.50 -4.74
C VAL A 105 6.50 0.25 -3.92
N TYR A 106 6.62 1.57 -3.90
CA TYR A 106 5.68 2.48 -3.25
C TYR A 106 4.70 3.01 -4.31
N LEU A 107 3.47 2.50 -4.30
CA LEU A 107 2.41 2.93 -5.21
C LEU A 107 1.60 4.04 -4.53
N CYS A 108 1.77 5.29 -4.95
CA CYS A 108 1.19 6.48 -4.30
C CYS A 108 1.15 6.33 -2.78
N ALA A 109 2.29 5.99 -2.17
CA ALA A 109 2.36 5.54 -0.79
C ALA A 109 3.19 6.47 0.10
N TYR A 110 2.91 6.44 1.41
CA TYR A 110 3.77 7.11 2.39
C TYR A 110 5.10 6.37 2.53
N VAL A 111 6.20 7.04 2.22
CA VAL A 111 7.56 6.52 2.46
C VAL A 111 8.02 7.01 3.84
N PRO A 112 8.20 6.12 4.83
CA PRO A 112 8.58 6.53 6.18
C PRO A 112 9.89 7.33 6.19
N ALA A 113 9.85 8.50 6.82
CA ALA A 113 11.00 9.33 7.09
C ALA A 113 11.32 9.25 8.59
N GLY A 114 12.47 8.69 8.89
CA GLY A 114 13.08 8.43 10.18
C GLY A 114 12.36 8.83 11.48
N GLY A 115 11.64 7.91 12.11
CA GLY A 115 11.12 8.08 13.46
C GLY A 115 9.78 8.80 13.58
N VAL A 116 9.11 9.08 12.44
CA VAL A 116 7.74 9.65 12.44
C VAL A 116 6.70 8.57 12.11
N SER A 117 5.46 8.81 12.50
CA SER A 117 4.31 7.98 12.18
C SER A 117 3.66 8.45 10.86
N LEU A 118 2.85 7.57 10.24
CA LEU A 118 2.06 7.95 9.07
C LEU A 118 1.09 9.11 9.37
N VAL A 119 0.50 9.11 10.56
CA VAL A 119 -0.40 10.19 11.00
C VAL A 119 0.33 11.53 11.04
N GLU A 120 1.57 11.57 11.51
CA GLU A 120 2.39 12.79 11.51
C GLU A 120 2.72 13.23 10.09
N MET A 121 3.12 12.31 9.22
CA MET A 121 3.36 12.61 7.80
C MET A 121 2.10 13.16 7.12
N ARG A 122 0.94 12.52 7.33
CA ARG A 122 -0.33 13.00 6.78
C ARG A 122 -0.65 14.43 7.25
N ARG A 123 -0.43 14.74 8.53
CA ARG A 123 -0.64 16.08 9.09
C ARG A 123 0.31 17.12 8.51
N ALA A 124 1.51 16.72 8.14
CA ALA A 124 2.50 17.59 7.50
C ALA A 124 2.22 17.85 6.01
N ALA A 125 1.33 17.08 5.38
CA ALA A 125 0.95 17.29 3.99
C ALA A 125 0.28 18.69 3.80
N PRO A 126 0.50 19.36 2.66
CA PRO A 126 -0.03 20.71 2.40
C PRO A 126 -1.55 20.78 2.37
N ARG A 127 -2.18 19.65 2.07
CA ARG A 127 -3.63 19.46 2.04
C ARG A 127 -3.99 18.10 2.60
N GLN A 128 -5.21 17.96 3.13
CA GLN A 128 -5.72 16.69 3.67
C GLN A 128 -7.08 16.36 3.05
N PRO A 129 -7.12 16.01 1.75
CA PRO A 129 -8.38 15.85 1.02
C PRO A 129 -9.23 14.67 1.53
N LEU A 130 -8.60 13.63 2.08
CA LEU A 130 -9.30 12.48 2.66
C LEU A 130 -10.01 12.81 3.98
N LEU A 131 -9.55 13.80 4.75
CA LEU A 131 -10.01 14.02 6.12
C LEU A 131 -11.53 14.25 6.25
N PRO A 132 -12.20 15.00 5.36
CA PRO A 132 -13.66 15.18 5.42
C PRO A 132 -14.46 13.89 5.22
N ALA A 133 -13.88 12.89 4.55
CA ALA A 133 -14.52 11.61 4.28
C ALA A 133 -14.37 10.60 5.43
N LEU A 134 -13.54 10.89 6.43
CA LEU A 134 -13.27 9.95 7.52
C LEU A 134 -14.34 10.02 8.61
N GLN A 135 -14.65 8.85 9.17
CA GLN A 135 -15.50 8.69 10.34
C GLN A 135 -14.77 7.78 11.35
N THR A 136 -14.45 8.31 12.52
CA THR A 136 -13.79 7.57 13.60
C THR A 136 -14.82 6.73 14.36
N SER A 137 -14.45 5.51 14.76
CA SER A 137 -15.26 4.65 15.64
C SER A 137 -15.42 5.28 17.03
N ALA A 138 -16.47 4.87 17.76
CA ALA A 138 -16.78 5.44 19.06
C ALA A 138 -15.67 5.23 20.11
N ASP A 139 -14.93 4.13 20.00
CA ASP A 139 -13.79 3.80 20.86
C ASP A 139 -12.46 4.41 20.39
N GLY A 140 -12.45 5.05 19.21
CA GLY A 140 -11.24 5.62 18.60
C GLY A 140 -10.25 4.59 18.05
N ALA A 141 -10.56 3.29 18.08
CA ALA A 141 -9.64 2.23 17.66
C ALA A 141 -9.51 2.12 16.13
N SER A 142 -10.50 2.60 15.39
CA SER A 142 -10.51 2.57 13.93
C SER A 142 -11.14 3.83 13.33
N PHE A 143 -11.00 3.96 12.00
CA PHE A 143 -11.80 4.88 11.19
C PHE A 143 -12.27 4.18 9.92
N SER A 144 -13.34 4.67 9.34
CA SER A 144 -13.87 4.26 8.05
C SER A 144 -13.99 5.46 7.12
N VAL A 145 -14.07 5.19 5.82
CA VAL A 145 -14.46 6.20 4.84
C VAL A 145 -15.96 6.13 4.67
N ARG A 146 -16.63 7.28 4.69
CA ARG A 146 -18.06 7.37 4.42
C ARG A 146 -18.36 6.83 3.03
N PRO A 147 -19.27 5.84 2.89
CA PRO A 147 -19.51 5.18 1.60
C PRO A 147 -19.93 6.14 0.49
N GLU A 148 -20.69 7.19 0.82
CA GLU A 148 -21.14 8.20 -0.13
C GLU A 148 -20.01 9.10 -0.65
N MET A 149 -18.90 9.20 0.08
CA MET A 149 -17.73 9.99 -0.30
C MET A 149 -16.62 9.14 -0.95
N ALA A 150 -16.67 7.82 -0.78
CA ALA A 150 -15.63 6.91 -1.28
C ALA A 150 -15.43 7.00 -2.81
N PRO A 151 -16.48 7.12 -3.66
CA PRO A 151 -16.29 7.29 -5.09
C PRO A 151 -15.42 8.50 -5.45
N GLU A 152 -15.62 9.64 -4.77
CA GLU A 152 -14.88 10.86 -5.05
C GLU A 152 -13.42 10.80 -4.59
N VAL A 153 -13.16 10.21 -3.41
CA VAL A 153 -11.82 10.24 -2.82
C VAL A 153 -10.92 9.08 -3.25
N PHE A 154 -11.52 7.91 -3.61
CA PHE A 154 -10.74 6.72 -3.94
C PHE A 154 -10.89 6.26 -5.39
N TYR A 155 -12.00 6.58 -6.06
CA TYR A 155 -12.38 5.92 -7.32
C TYR A 155 -12.88 6.91 -8.38
N HIS A 156 -12.54 8.19 -8.28
CA HIS A 156 -13.08 9.27 -9.13
C HIS A 156 -12.83 9.08 -10.64
N ASP A 157 -11.83 8.31 -11.01
CA ASP A 157 -11.44 7.97 -12.38
C ASP A 157 -11.68 6.48 -12.73
N CYS A 158 -12.34 5.74 -11.81
CA CYS A 158 -12.64 4.33 -12.02
C CYS A 158 -13.98 4.14 -12.77
N PRO A 159 -14.12 3.05 -13.57
CA PRO A 159 -15.39 2.65 -14.13
C PRO A 159 -16.45 2.37 -13.04
N GLU A 160 -17.74 2.60 -13.35
CA GLU A 160 -18.84 2.40 -12.40
C GLU A 160 -18.89 0.98 -11.81
N GLU A 161 -18.58 -0.04 -12.60
CA GLU A 161 -18.53 -1.42 -12.11
C GLU A 161 -17.41 -1.65 -11.08
N ALA A 162 -16.27 -0.95 -11.21
CA ALA A 162 -15.20 -1.01 -10.23
C ALA A 162 -15.62 -0.33 -8.92
N VAL A 163 -16.29 0.80 -9.00
CA VAL A 163 -16.85 1.51 -7.83
C VAL A 163 -17.90 0.66 -7.13
N ALA A 164 -18.85 0.09 -7.88
CA ALA A 164 -19.90 -0.78 -7.35
C ALA A 164 -19.34 -2.05 -6.69
N TYR A 165 -18.20 -2.55 -7.18
CA TYR A 165 -17.49 -3.67 -6.58
C TYR A 165 -16.77 -3.27 -5.29
N ALA A 166 -16.08 -2.12 -5.29
CA ALA A 166 -15.14 -1.72 -4.23
C ALA A 166 -15.87 -1.18 -2.99
N VAL A 167 -16.82 -0.25 -3.16
CA VAL A 167 -17.45 0.46 -2.04
C VAL A 167 -18.06 -0.46 -0.98
N PRO A 168 -18.81 -1.53 -1.33
CA PRO A 168 -19.35 -2.46 -0.33
C PRO A 168 -18.29 -3.31 0.41
N ARG A 169 -17.05 -3.32 -0.07
CA ARG A 169 -15.93 -4.09 0.48
C ARG A 169 -15.00 -3.28 1.34
N LEU A 170 -15.20 -1.96 1.42
CA LEU A 170 -14.45 -1.12 2.34
C LEU A 170 -14.70 -1.55 3.78
N CYS A 171 -13.63 -1.57 4.58
CA CYS A 171 -13.66 -1.99 5.99
C CYS A 171 -13.03 -0.91 6.90
N PRO A 172 -13.26 -0.98 8.21
CA PRO A 172 -12.59 -0.11 9.16
C PRO A 172 -11.06 -0.25 9.11
N GLN A 173 -10.36 0.87 9.18
CA GLN A 173 -8.90 0.91 9.27
C GLN A 173 -8.49 1.04 10.73
N PRO A 174 -7.68 0.11 11.29
CA PRO A 174 -7.07 0.27 12.61
C PRO A 174 -6.19 1.51 12.70
N VAL A 175 -6.32 2.28 13.79
CA VAL A 175 -5.57 3.54 14.00
C VAL A 175 -4.13 3.27 14.45
N ALA A 176 -3.92 2.31 15.34
CA ALA A 176 -2.63 2.08 15.98
C ALA A 176 -1.46 1.86 14.98
N PRO A 177 -1.60 1.06 13.90
CA PRO A 177 -0.53 0.91 12.92
C PRO A 177 -0.09 2.21 12.25
N GLN A 178 -1.05 3.13 12.02
CA GLN A 178 -0.76 4.42 11.39
C GLN A 178 -0.21 5.46 12.38
N ALA A 179 -0.50 5.30 13.66
CA ALA A 179 -0.04 6.19 14.74
C ALA A 179 1.33 5.78 15.30
N THR A 180 1.82 4.59 14.95
CA THR A 180 3.10 4.07 15.43
C THR A 180 4.26 4.67 14.61
N PRO A 181 5.22 5.37 15.24
CA PRO A 181 6.43 5.82 14.58
C PRO A 181 7.28 4.64 14.08
N LEU A 182 7.89 4.79 12.92
CA LEU A 182 8.78 3.78 12.36
C LEU A 182 10.21 4.30 12.23
N ALA A 183 11.14 3.66 12.93
CA ALA A 183 12.56 3.89 12.72
C ALA A 183 13.00 3.23 11.40
N VAL A 184 13.66 4.00 10.54
CA VAL A 184 14.17 3.54 9.24
C VAL A 184 15.68 3.55 9.27
N THR A 185 16.29 2.40 9.01
CA THR A 185 17.74 2.19 9.04
C THR A 185 18.28 1.84 7.65
N GLU A 186 19.58 1.55 7.55
CA GLU A 186 20.19 1.07 6.31
C GLU A 186 19.64 -0.28 5.86
N ARG A 187 18.96 -1.04 6.74
CA ARG A 187 18.36 -2.33 6.38
C ARG A 187 17.33 -2.19 5.27
N SER A 188 16.41 -1.24 5.38
CA SER A 188 15.45 -0.97 4.32
C SER A 188 15.95 0.04 3.29
N ARG A 189 16.79 1.02 3.70
CA ARG A 189 17.32 2.05 2.79
C ARG A 189 18.21 1.50 1.69
N ALA A 190 18.99 0.45 1.96
CA ALA A 190 19.87 -0.17 0.99
C ALA A 190 19.13 -1.00 -0.08
N LEU A 191 17.84 -1.29 0.12
CA LEU A 191 17.07 -2.05 -0.86
C LEU A 191 16.74 -1.20 -2.10
N PRO A 192 16.80 -1.81 -3.29
CA PRO A 192 16.27 -1.20 -4.50
C PRO A 192 14.81 -0.80 -4.28
N ARG A 193 14.44 0.41 -4.72
CA ARG A 193 13.08 0.90 -4.57
C ARG A 193 12.63 1.72 -5.77
N ASP A 194 11.33 1.66 -6.04
CA ASP A 194 10.65 2.50 -7.01
C ASP A 194 9.47 3.21 -6.34
N TYR A 195 9.16 4.39 -6.82
CA TYR A 195 7.95 5.11 -6.45
C TYR A 195 7.07 5.32 -7.69
N VAL A 196 5.82 4.90 -7.61
CA VAL A 196 4.81 5.15 -8.64
C VAL A 196 3.95 6.31 -8.16
N LEU A 197 4.16 7.48 -8.74
CA LEU A 197 3.43 8.70 -8.43
C LEU A 197 2.11 8.73 -9.21
N CYS A 198 1.00 8.96 -8.51
CA CYS A 198 -0.31 9.18 -9.11
C CYS A 198 -0.59 10.68 -9.22
N THR A 199 -0.63 11.20 -10.45
CA THR A 199 -0.67 12.66 -10.71
C THR A 199 -2.04 13.30 -10.53
N ASP A 200 -3.11 12.50 -10.40
CA ASP A 200 -4.47 12.96 -10.10
C ASP A 200 -5.01 12.31 -8.81
N ASP A 201 -4.14 12.06 -7.84
CA ASP A 201 -4.52 11.46 -6.56
C ASP A 201 -5.32 12.46 -5.71
N ARG A 202 -6.55 12.07 -5.32
CA ARG A 202 -7.45 12.85 -4.47
C ARG A 202 -7.40 12.47 -2.99
N THR A 203 -6.43 11.64 -2.62
CA THR A 203 -6.20 11.17 -1.24
C THR A 203 -4.87 11.66 -0.69
N ILE A 204 -3.77 11.37 -1.39
CA ILE A 204 -2.44 11.89 -1.06
C ILE A 204 -2.06 12.90 -2.13
N PRO A 205 -1.95 14.20 -1.80
CA PRO A 205 -1.66 15.22 -2.79
C PRO A 205 -0.43 14.88 -3.65
N PRO A 206 -0.50 14.93 -4.99
CA PRO A 206 0.64 14.62 -5.87
C PRO A 206 1.90 15.42 -5.55
N GLU A 207 1.74 16.69 -5.18
CA GLU A 207 2.84 17.55 -4.75
C GLU A 207 3.51 17.06 -3.46
N TYR A 208 2.76 16.36 -2.57
CA TYR A 208 3.34 15.74 -1.39
C TYR A 208 4.00 14.40 -1.72
N GLN A 209 3.38 13.60 -2.60
CA GLN A 209 4.00 12.37 -3.10
C GLN A 209 5.40 12.64 -3.68
N ALA A 210 5.55 13.71 -4.47
CA ALA A 210 6.84 14.11 -5.04
C ALA A 210 7.93 14.43 -4.00
N THR A 211 7.58 14.72 -2.76
CA THR A 211 8.57 14.92 -1.67
C THR A 211 9.05 13.61 -1.04
N MET A 212 8.39 12.50 -1.34
CA MET A 212 8.67 11.17 -0.77
C MET A 212 9.40 10.24 -1.75
N THR A 213 9.68 10.71 -2.98
CA THR A 213 10.36 9.93 -4.05
C THR A 213 11.87 9.92 -3.90
#